data_fd985cee347c7c20bf750e4da4bf9d09
#
_entry.id   fd985cee347c7c20bf750e4da4bf9d09
#
_cell.length_a   1.000
_cell.length_b   1.000
_cell.length_c   1.000
_cell.angle_alpha   90.00
_cell.angle_beta   90.00
_cell.angle_gamma   90.00
#
_symmetry.space_group_name_H-M   'P 1'
#
loop_
_entity.id
_entity.type
_entity.pdbx_description
1 polymer ?
#
loop_
_entity_poly.entity_id
_entity_poly.type
_entity_poly.pdbx_seq_one_letter_code
_entity_poly.pdbx_strand_id
1 'polypeptide(L)'
;MKKFFKLTLAVVLMLSASSAFAQKFGRVDLAAIVTNMPEFTEAQANLEAYGKDLQDQLEQIQVEFNTLSADYEKNAATMNDSVRQLKERELQELQQRFADFQQIAQQDMQKKEAEIMNPIYEKANDAVKKVASEGGYVAIFSTTADQPAAAGLAYFDPAALTDITAAVKAELGIVAQ
;
A
#
# COMPACT_ATOMS: atom_id res chain seq x y z
N MET A 1 31.89 -58.49 13.78
CA MET A 1 31.19 -57.93 12.61
C MET A 1 29.76 -57.43 12.93
N LYS A 2 28.88 -58.23 13.55
CA LYS A 2 27.50 -57.80 13.84
C LYS A 2 27.40 -56.59 14.81
N LYS A 3 28.35 -56.35 15.72
CA LYS A 3 28.33 -55.20 16.65
C LYS A 3 28.77 -53.88 15.97
N PHE A 4 29.72 -53.95 15.03
CA PHE A 4 30.14 -52.76 14.26
C PHE A 4 29.06 -52.32 13.27
N PHE A 5 28.32 -53.26 12.66
CA PHE A 5 27.21 -52.93 11.76
C PHE A 5 26.05 -52.25 12.47
N LYS A 6 25.76 -52.65 13.72
CA LYS A 6 24.74 -51.98 14.54
C LYS A 6 25.16 -50.58 14.95
N LEU A 7 26.46 -50.35 15.23
CA LEU A 7 26.97 -49.06 15.61
C LEU A 7 26.96 -48.07 14.43
N THR A 8 27.35 -48.53 13.23
CA THR A 8 27.34 -47.74 11.99
C THR A 8 25.89 -47.39 11.57
N LEU A 9 24.94 -48.32 11.71
CA LEU A 9 23.52 -48.05 11.43
C LEU A 9 22.94 -47.02 12.38
N ALA A 10 23.30 -47.08 13.68
CA ALA A 10 22.84 -46.08 14.66
C ALA A 10 23.40 -44.67 14.40
N VAL A 11 24.67 -44.56 13.99
CA VAL A 11 25.31 -43.28 13.63
C VAL A 11 24.68 -42.70 12.35
N VAL A 12 24.38 -43.52 11.35
CA VAL A 12 23.71 -43.07 10.12
C VAL A 12 22.28 -42.60 10.41
N LEU A 13 21.54 -43.28 11.30
CA LEU A 13 20.21 -42.87 11.75
C LEU A 13 20.25 -41.58 12.58
N MET A 14 21.26 -41.34 13.39
CA MET A 14 21.42 -40.07 14.13
C MET A 14 21.81 -38.91 13.22
N LEU A 15 22.59 -39.12 12.17
CA LEU A 15 22.97 -38.10 11.19
C LEU A 15 21.78 -37.72 10.25
N SER A 16 20.89 -38.65 9.96
CA SER A 16 19.71 -38.38 9.16
C SER A 16 18.61 -37.66 9.96
N ALA A 17 18.58 -37.76 11.28
CA ALA A 17 17.59 -37.06 12.13
C ALA A 17 17.89 -35.57 12.31
N SER A 18 19.16 -35.15 12.11
CA SER A 18 19.53 -33.73 12.27
C SER A 18 19.12 -32.82 11.11
N SER A 19 18.77 -33.36 9.95
CA SER A 19 18.25 -32.59 8.80
C SER A 19 16.72 -32.34 8.84
N ALA A 20 16.00 -33.01 9.75
CA ALA A 20 14.55 -32.91 9.85
C ALA A 20 14.08 -31.64 10.59
N PHE A 21 14.99 -30.86 11.20
CA PHE A 21 14.65 -29.64 11.96
C PHE A 21 15.36 -28.40 11.44
N ALA A 22 15.84 -28.39 10.21
CA ALA A 22 16.33 -27.16 9.60
C ALA A 22 15.16 -26.18 9.45
N GLN A 23 15.12 -25.16 10.29
CA GLN A 23 14.14 -24.08 10.19
C GLN A 23 14.27 -23.42 8.83
N LYS A 24 13.20 -23.45 8.05
CA LYS A 24 13.17 -22.88 6.72
C LYS A 24 12.72 -21.42 6.79
N PHE A 25 13.57 -20.54 6.34
CA PHE A 25 13.28 -19.11 6.22
C PHE A 25 13.15 -18.73 4.76
N GLY A 26 12.27 -17.79 4.47
CA GLY A 26 12.09 -17.28 3.13
C GLY A 26 12.00 -15.77 3.10
N ARG A 27 11.99 -15.25 1.89
CA ARG A 27 11.73 -13.83 1.59
C ARG A 27 10.65 -13.68 0.52
N VAL A 28 9.98 -12.55 0.52
CA VAL A 28 8.97 -12.21 -0.47
C VAL A 28 9.04 -10.72 -0.81
N ASP A 29 8.95 -10.38 -2.08
CA ASP A 29 8.73 -9.00 -2.53
C ASP A 29 7.22 -8.75 -2.64
N LEU A 30 6.63 -8.26 -1.55
CA LEU A 30 5.20 -8.00 -1.48
C LEU A 30 4.80 -6.86 -2.43
N ALA A 31 5.65 -5.85 -2.60
CA ALA A 31 5.38 -4.75 -3.51
C ALA A 31 5.31 -5.24 -4.96
N ALA A 32 6.28 -6.09 -5.38
CA ALA A 32 6.27 -6.71 -6.70
C ALA A 32 5.10 -7.66 -6.92
N ILE A 33 4.51 -8.24 -5.88
CA ILE A 33 3.28 -9.02 -5.99
C ILE A 33 2.09 -8.10 -6.21
N VAL A 34 1.87 -7.15 -5.28
CA VAL A 34 0.72 -6.24 -5.29
C VAL A 34 0.62 -5.46 -6.59
N THR A 35 1.73 -4.89 -7.07
CA THR A 35 1.75 -4.11 -8.32
C THR A 35 1.42 -4.93 -9.58
N ASN A 36 1.55 -6.26 -9.51
CA ASN A 36 1.17 -7.16 -10.61
C ASN A 36 -0.24 -7.75 -10.46
N MET A 37 -0.96 -7.44 -9.39
CA MET A 37 -2.35 -7.86 -9.23
C MET A 37 -3.28 -7.04 -10.14
N PRO A 38 -4.25 -7.66 -10.84
CA PRO A 38 -5.20 -6.91 -11.68
C PRO A 38 -6.02 -5.91 -10.87
N GLU A 39 -6.34 -6.23 -9.63
CA GLU A 39 -7.07 -5.35 -8.70
C GLU A 39 -6.28 -4.07 -8.37
N PHE A 40 -4.94 -4.12 -8.42
CA PHE A 40 -4.09 -2.94 -8.21
C PHE A 40 -4.25 -1.91 -9.34
N THR A 41 -4.33 -2.37 -10.59
CA THR A 41 -4.55 -1.49 -11.74
C THR A 41 -5.92 -0.80 -11.65
N GLU A 42 -6.95 -1.56 -11.26
CA GLU A 42 -8.29 -1.01 -11.03
C GLU A 42 -8.30 -0.03 -9.85
N ALA A 43 -7.60 -0.38 -8.76
CA ALA A 43 -7.45 0.48 -7.59
C ALA A 43 -6.80 1.83 -7.94
N GLN A 44 -5.72 1.81 -8.74
CA GLN A 44 -5.08 3.03 -9.21
C GLN A 44 -6.02 3.91 -10.04
N ALA A 45 -6.76 3.32 -10.97
CA ALA A 45 -7.72 4.07 -11.78
C ALA A 45 -8.84 4.70 -10.93
N ASN A 46 -9.32 3.97 -9.92
CA ASN A 46 -10.34 4.45 -9.00
C ASN A 46 -9.82 5.60 -8.12
N LEU A 47 -8.57 5.49 -7.62
CA LEU A 47 -7.94 6.54 -6.82
C LEU A 47 -7.66 7.80 -7.66
N GLU A 48 -7.23 7.64 -8.90
CA GLU A 48 -7.03 8.75 -9.83
C GLU A 48 -8.34 9.48 -10.12
N ALA A 49 -9.41 8.73 -10.42
CA ALA A 49 -10.73 9.31 -10.66
C ALA A 49 -11.26 10.06 -9.43
N TYR A 50 -11.09 9.47 -8.23
CA TYR A 50 -11.49 10.10 -6.97
C TYR A 50 -10.69 11.36 -6.67
N GLY A 51 -9.37 11.33 -6.86
CA GLY A 51 -8.50 12.50 -6.70
C GLY A 51 -8.86 13.62 -7.66
N LYS A 52 -9.23 13.27 -8.91
CA LYS A 52 -9.71 14.24 -9.89
C LYS A 52 -11.03 14.89 -9.45
N ASP A 53 -11.97 14.12 -8.94
CA ASP A 53 -13.25 14.66 -8.44
C ASP A 53 -13.05 15.66 -7.30
N LEU A 54 -12.15 15.35 -6.35
CA LEU A 54 -11.78 16.27 -5.27
C LEU A 54 -11.12 17.55 -5.81
N GLN A 55 -10.27 17.43 -6.82
CA GLN A 55 -9.64 18.57 -7.47
C GLN A 55 -10.66 19.44 -8.21
N ASP A 56 -11.57 18.83 -8.95
CA ASP A 56 -12.64 19.54 -9.67
C ASP A 56 -13.55 20.33 -8.69
N GLN A 57 -13.82 19.77 -7.50
CA GLN A 57 -14.57 20.47 -6.45
C GLN A 57 -13.80 21.67 -5.86
N LEU A 58 -12.48 21.53 -5.64
CA LEU A 58 -11.62 22.66 -5.22
C LEU A 58 -11.62 23.76 -6.28
N GLU A 59 -11.49 23.40 -7.54
CA GLU A 59 -11.52 24.35 -8.65
C GLU A 59 -12.86 25.12 -8.71
N GLN A 60 -13.97 24.43 -8.49
CA GLN A 60 -15.30 25.10 -8.43
C GLN A 60 -15.35 26.16 -7.33
N ILE A 61 -14.86 25.86 -6.12
CA ILE A 61 -14.81 26.83 -5.02
C ILE A 61 -13.92 28.03 -5.42
N GLN A 62 -12.77 27.76 -6.05
CA GLN A 62 -11.86 28.81 -6.49
C GLN A 62 -12.46 29.69 -7.59
N VAL A 63 -13.18 29.11 -8.54
CA VAL A 63 -13.87 29.84 -9.60
C VAL A 63 -14.97 30.73 -9.01
N GLU A 64 -15.73 30.20 -8.04
CA GLU A 64 -16.77 30.95 -7.32
C GLU A 64 -16.17 32.16 -6.59
N PHE A 65 -15.06 31.96 -5.88
CA PHE A 65 -14.32 33.02 -5.20
C PHE A 65 -13.82 34.10 -6.19
N ASN A 66 -13.18 33.69 -7.28
CA ASN A 66 -12.65 34.62 -8.28
C ASN A 66 -13.76 35.44 -8.93
N THR A 67 -14.90 34.80 -9.22
CA THR A 67 -16.07 35.47 -9.83
C THR A 67 -16.65 36.51 -8.87
N LEU A 68 -16.83 36.12 -7.61
CA LEU A 68 -17.37 37.03 -6.59
C LEU A 68 -16.40 38.18 -6.30
N SER A 69 -15.09 37.93 -6.26
CA SER A 69 -14.06 38.94 -6.06
C SER A 69 -14.05 39.97 -7.18
N ALA A 70 -14.10 39.49 -8.44
CA ALA A 70 -14.14 40.38 -9.61
C ALA A 70 -15.42 41.24 -9.62
N ASP A 71 -16.59 40.66 -9.27
CA ASP A 71 -17.85 41.42 -9.13
C ASP A 71 -17.79 42.46 -8.02
N TYR A 72 -17.20 42.08 -6.86
CA TYR A 72 -17.02 43.00 -5.74
C TYR A 72 -16.08 44.16 -6.14
N GLU A 73 -14.90 43.89 -6.70
CA GLU A 73 -13.96 44.91 -7.14
C GLU A 73 -14.59 45.90 -8.11
N LYS A 74 -15.37 45.42 -9.06
CA LYS A 74 -16.04 46.25 -10.08
C LYS A 74 -17.11 47.14 -9.50
N ASN A 75 -17.89 46.69 -8.51
CA ASN A 75 -19.10 47.33 -8.06
C ASN A 75 -18.99 47.95 -6.64
N ALA A 76 -17.91 47.69 -5.88
CA ALA A 76 -17.76 48.11 -4.47
C ALA A 76 -18.02 49.61 -4.23
N ALA A 77 -17.58 50.46 -5.17
CA ALA A 77 -17.75 51.92 -5.04
C ALA A 77 -19.22 52.37 -5.14
N THR A 78 -20.09 51.58 -5.75
CA THR A 78 -21.51 51.89 -5.94
C THR A 78 -22.44 51.11 -5.02
N MET A 79 -21.93 50.15 -4.27
CA MET A 79 -22.67 49.35 -3.30
C MET A 79 -23.00 50.18 -2.06
N ASN A 80 -24.18 49.98 -1.52
CA ASN A 80 -24.47 50.47 -0.16
C ASN A 80 -23.73 49.63 0.87
N ASP A 81 -23.59 50.18 2.08
CA ASP A 81 -22.75 49.55 3.13
C ASP A 81 -23.21 48.13 3.51
N SER A 82 -24.53 47.89 3.53
CA SER A 82 -25.07 46.57 3.87
C SER A 82 -24.72 45.52 2.83
N VAL A 83 -24.82 45.87 1.54
CA VAL A 83 -24.49 44.98 0.42
C VAL A 83 -22.97 44.71 0.40
N ARG A 84 -22.16 45.76 0.64
CA ARG A 84 -20.69 45.63 0.71
C ARG A 84 -20.27 44.65 1.80
N GLN A 85 -20.77 44.84 3.04
CA GLN A 85 -20.53 43.94 4.15
C GLN A 85 -20.97 42.49 3.89
N LEU A 86 -22.08 42.31 3.18
CA LEU A 86 -22.57 40.99 2.80
C LEU A 86 -21.55 40.31 1.85
N LYS A 87 -21.11 41.05 0.81
CA LYS A 87 -20.14 40.53 -0.18
C LYS A 87 -18.79 40.22 0.44
N GLU A 88 -18.29 41.05 1.34
CA GLU A 88 -17.06 40.80 2.09
C GLU A 88 -17.16 39.53 2.94
N ARG A 89 -18.30 39.29 3.56
CA ARG A 89 -18.57 38.07 4.33
C ARG A 89 -18.61 36.83 3.43
N GLU A 90 -19.32 36.90 2.29
CA GLU A 90 -19.36 35.84 1.32
C GLU A 90 -17.95 35.46 0.80
N LEU A 91 -17.07 36.43 0.53
CA LEU A 91 -15.69 36.20 0.15
C LEU A 91 -14.89 35.50 1.27
N GLN A 92 -15.06 35.93 2.53
CA GLN A 92 -14.41 35.28 3.66
C GLN A 92 -14.90 33.84 3.86
N GLU A 93 -16.20 33.59 3.70
CA GLU A 93 -16.78 32.24 3.79
C GLU A 93 -16.26 31.32 2.69
N LEU A 94 -16.08 31.84 1.47
CA LEU A 94 -15.49 31.07 0.38
C LEU A 94 -14.03 30.72 0.62
N GLN A 95 -13.25 31.67 1.15
CA GLN A 95 -11.85 31.40 1.53
C GLN A 95 -11.76 30.32 2.61
N GLN A 96 -12.62 30.40 3.64
CA GLN A 96 -12.67 29.42 4.69
C GLN A 96 -13.11 28.06 4.13
N ARG A 97 -14.15 28.03 3.30
CA ARG A 97 -14.62 26.78 2.65
C ARG A 97 -13.54 26.12 1.80
N PHE A 98 -12.73 26.91 1.10
CA PHE A 98 -11.60 26.40 0.32
C PHE A 98 -10.56 25.73 1.23
N ALA A 99 -10.17 26.40 2.32
CA ALA A 99 -9.19 25.87 3.26
C ALA A 99 -9.69 24.61 3.97
N ASP A 100 -10.94 24.62 4.42
CA ASP A 100 -11.57 23.48 5.07
C ASP A 100 -11.70 22.28 4.12
N PHE A 101 -12.09 22.53 2.86
CA PHE A 101 -12.22 21.48 1.87
C PHE A 101 -10.87 20.88 1.50
N GLN A 102 -9.79 21.66 1.42
CA GLN A 102 -8.44 21.12 1.21
C GLN A 102 -8.06 20.10 2.30
N GLN A 103 -8.35 20.41 3.55
CA GLN A 103 -8.07 19.51 4.67
C GLN A 103 -8.93 18.24 4.59
N ILE A 104 -10.23 18.40 4.31
CA ILE A 104 -11.16 17.27 4.16
C ILE A 104 -10.74 16.40 2.98
N ALA A 105 -10.43 16.98 1.83
CA ALA A 105 -10.01 16.25 0.64
C ALA A 105 -8.75 15.41 0.88
N GLN A 106 -7.78 15.96 1.63
CA GLN A 106 -6.58 15.20 2.01
C GLN A 106 -6.90 14.00 2.91
N GLN A 107 -7.79 14.17 3.89
CA GLN A 107 -8.19 13.09 4.79
C GLN A 107 -9.01 12.02 4.05
N ASP A 108 -9.93 12.46 3.20
CA ASP A 108 -10.77 11.57 2.40
C ASP A 108 -9.95 10.77 1.40
N MET A 109 -8.94 11.38 0.78
CA MET A 109 -8.02 10.66 -0.12
C MET A 109 -7.25 9.57 0.62
N GLN A 110 -6.70 9.85 1.80
CA GLN A 110 -5.99 8.86 2.62
C GLN A 110 -6.92 7.71 3.04
N LYS A 111 -8.15 8.06 3.45
CA LYS A 111 -9.16 7.07 3.82
C LYS A 111 -9.54 6.20 2.62
N LYS A 112 -9.75 6.82 1.46
CA LYS A 112 -10.11 6.12 0.22
C LYS A 112 -9.00 5.20 -0.25
N GLU A 113 -7.74 5.65 -0.16
CA GLU A 113 -6.57 4.82 -0.44
C GLU A 113 -6.54 3.58 0.47
N ALA A 114 -6.72 3.76 1.78
CA ALA A 114 -6.75 2.64 2.71
C ALA A 114 -7.92 1.68 2.43
N GLU A 115 -9.13 2.19 2.14
CA GLU A 115 -10.30 1.37 1.81
C GLU A 115 -10.08 0.51 0.57
N ILE A 116 -9.42 1.04 -0.45
CA ILE A 116 -9.20 0.36 -1.72
C ILE A 116 -7.98 -0.56 -1.64
N MET A 117 -6.89 -0.12 -0.99
CA MET A 117 -5.63 -0.86 -1.00
C MET A 117 -5.56 -1.96 0.06
N ASN A 118 -6.20 -1.79 1.24
CA ASN A 118 -6.13 -2.79 2.29
C ASN A 118 -6.60 -4.18 1.85
N PRO A 119 -7.73 -4.34 1.14
CA PRO A 119 -8.18 -5.66 0.68
C PRO A 119 -7.18 -6.33 -0.28
N ILE A 120 -6.44 -5.53 -1.09
CA ILE A 120 -5.43 -6.03 -2.02
C ILE A 120 -4.23 -6.56 -1.24
N TYR A 121 -3.76 -5.79 -0.24
CA TYR A 121 -2.70 -6.25 0.65
C TYR A 121 -3.10 -7.47 1.48
N GLU A 122 -4.34 -7.53 1.97
CA GLU A 122 -4.86 -8.70 2.70
C GLU A 122 -4.83 -9.95 1.81
N LYS A 123 -5.33 -9.86 0.58
CA LYS A 123 -5.31 -10.95 -0.39
C LYS A 123 -3.89 -11.42 -0.69
N ALA A 124 -2.95 -10.50 -0.90
CA ALA A 124 -1.54 -10.82 -1.11
C ALA A 124 -0.92 -11.51 0.11
N ASN A 125 -1.18 -10.98 1.32
CA ASN A 125 -0.69 -11.56 2.57
C ASN A 125 -1.26 -12.95 2.85
N ASP A 126 -2.52 -13.21 2.50
CA ASP A 126 -3.12 -14.53 2.67
C ASP A 126 -2.51 -15.55 1.71
N ALA A 127 -2.19 -15.15 0.49
CA ALA A 127 -1.41 -15.99 -0.43
C ALA A 127 0.00 -16.28 0.11
N VAL A 128 0.68 -15.28 0.69
CA VAL A 128 1.98 -15.50 1.36
C VAL A 128 1.85 -16.50 2.51
N LYS A 129 0.84 -16.35 3.37
CA LYS A 129 0.59 -17.29 4.49
C LYS A 129 0.37 -18.72 4.00
N LYS A 130 -0.42 -18.88 2.93
CA LYS A 130 -0.70 -20.18 2.34
C LYS A 130 0.56 -20.84 1.81
N VAL A 131 1.32 -20.15 0.94
CA VAL A 131 2.60 -20.64 0.40
C VAL A 131 3.61 -20.93 1.51
N ALA A 132 3.66 -20.07 2.54
CA ALA A 132 4.56 -20.26 3.67
C ALA A 132 4.22 -21.53 4.46
N SER A 133 2.94 -21.75 4.76
CA SER A 133 2.50 -22.93 5.53
C SER A 133 2.70 -24.23 4.75
N GLU A 134 2.33 -24.26 3.46
CA GLU A 134 2.52 -25.42 2.59
C GLU A 134 4.01 -25.72 2.34
N GLY A 135 4.84 -24.69 2.25
CA GLY A 135 6.28 -24.81 2.09
C GLY A 135 7.06 -25.15 3.36
N GLY A 136 6.40 -25.18 4.53
CA GLY A 136 7.03 -25.47 5.83
C GLY A 136 8.00 -24.37 6.30
N TYR A 137 7.73 -23.10 5.93
CA TYR A 137 8.53 -21.97 6.36
C TYR A 137 8.17 -21.57 7.81
N VAL A 138 9.19 -21.30 8.61
CA VAL A 138 9.04 -20.80 9.98
C VAL A 138 8.78 -19.29 9.99
N ALA A 139 9.44 -18.56 9.07
CA ALA A 139 9.19 -17.14 8.86
C ALA A 139 9.48 -16.75 7.41
N ILE A 140 8.71 -15.74 6.93
CA ILE A 140 8.92 -15.07 5.66
C ILE A 140 9.18 -13.60 5.94
N PHE A 141 10.25 -13.07 5.37
CA PHE A 141 10.60 -11.66 5.47
C PHE A 141 10.11 -10.92 4.24
N SER A 142 9.37 -9.83 4.45
CA SER A 142 9.01 -8.94 3.36
C SER A 142 10.23 -8.09 3.00
N THR A 143 10.76 -8.29 1.81
CA THR A 143 11.93 -7.55 1.31
C THR A 143 11.57 -6.97 -0.05
N THR A 144 11.99 -5.74 -0.34
CA THR A 144 12.09 -5.31 -1.73
C THR A 144 13.40 -5.87 -2.30
N ALA A 145 13.41 -6.11 -3.62
CA ALA A 145 14.52 -6.74 -4.31
C ALA A 145 15.84 -6.11 -3.90
N ASP A 146 16.68 -6.45 -3.09
CA ASP A 146 18.00 -5.94 -2.67
C ASP A 146 18.04 -5.02 -1.44
N GLN A 147 16.90 -4.75 -0.74
CA GLN A 147 16.95 -3.90 0.46
C GLN A 147 16.54 -4.65 1.73
N PRO A 148 17.50 -5.04 2.61
CA PRO A 148 17.21 -5.66 3.90
C PRO A 148 16.45 -4.74 4.86
N ALA A 149 16.58 -3.42 4.71
CA ALA A 149 16.00 -2.43 5.60
C ALA A 149 14.45 -2.45 5.64
N ALA A 150 13.79 -2.89 4.59
CA ALA A 150 12.33 -2.97 4.54
C ALA A 150 11.74 -4.01 5.51
N ALA A 151 12.52 -5.02 5.89
CA ALA A 151 12.12 -6.06 6.84
C ALA A 151 12.56 -5.79 8.29
N GLY A 152 13.13 -4.62 8.58
CA GLY A 152 13.71 -4.30 9.89
C GLY A 152 14.98 -5.12 10.21
N LEU A 153 15.61 -5.74 9.19
CA LEU A 153 16.84 -6.50 9.31
C LEU A 153 18.02 -5.61 8.98
N ALA A 154 19.07 -5.66 9.81
CA ALA A 154 20.33 -4.96 9.53
C ALA A 154 21.13 -5.62 8.39
N TYR A 155 20.96 -6.92 8.20
CA TYR A 155 21.61 -7.73 7.16
C TYR A 155 20.86 -9.03 6.95
N PHE A 156 20.84 -9.52 5.72
CA PHE A 156 20.52 -10.90 5.38
C PHE A 156 21.38 -11.35 4.18
N ASP A 157 21.70 -12.63 4.13
CA ASP A 157 22.29 -13.23 2.96
C ASP A 157 21.15 -13.64 1.99
N PRO A 158 21.05 -13.03 0.80
CA PRO A 158 19.99 -13.38 -0.15
C PRO A 158 20.02 -14.84 -0.60
N ALA A 159 21.20 -15.49 -0.56
CA ALA A 159 21.35 -16.89 -0.92
C ALA A 159 20.87 -17.84 0.19
N ALA A 160 20.80 -17.38 1.44
CA ALA A 160 20.32 -18.16 2.58
C ALA A 160 18.79 -18.16 2.73
N LEU A 161 18.10 -17.22 2.08
CA LEU A 161 16.65 -17.11 2.12
C LEU A 161 16.04 -17.59 0.80
N THR A 162 15.08 -18.50 0.89
CA THR A 162 14.32 -18.91 -0.31
C THR A 162 13.38 -17.78 -0.72
N ASP A 163 13.49 -17.32 -1.96
CA ASP A 163 12.54 -16.36 -2.54
C ASP A 163 11.26 -17.07 -2.94
N ILE A 164 10.14 -16.71 -2.31
CA ILE A 164 8.82 -17.28 -2.59
C ILE A 164 7.94 -16.36 -3.46
N THR A 165 8.45 -15.22 -3.92
CA THR A 165 7.67 -14.24 -4.70
C THR A 165 6.98 -14.86 -5.91
N ALA A 166 7.70 -15.70 -6.68
CA ALA A 166 7.13 -16.38 -7.84
C ALA A 166 6.04 -17.39 -7.45
N ALA A 167 6.22 -18.12 -6.35
CA ALA A 167 5.24 -19.08 -5.85
C ALA A 167 3.95 -18.36 -5.38
N VAL A 168 4.09 -17.21 -4.71
CA VAL A 168 2.94 -16.40 -4.29
C VAL A 168 2.21 -15.80 -5.50
N LYS A 169 2.94 -15.32 -6.51
CA LYS A 169 2.32 -14.86 -7.78
C LYS A 169 1.53 -15.98 -8.44
N ALA A 170 2.07 -17.19 -8.49
CA ALA A 170 1.38 -18.36 -9.05
C ALA A 170 0.11 -18.71 -8.26
N GLU A 171 0.16 -18.64 -6.91
CA GLU A 171 -1.01 -18.86 -6.04
C GLU A 171 -2.12 -17.84 -6.31
N LEU A 172 -1.75 -16.59 -6.60
CA LEU A 172 -2.69 -15.52 -6.96
C LEU A 172 -3.17 -15.57 -8.42
N GLY A 173 -2.67 -16.53 -9.21
CA GLY A 173 -2.98 -16.64 -10.65
C GLY A 173 -2.33 -15.54 -11.50
N ILE A 174 -1.31 -14.86 -10.97
CA ILE A 174 -0.56 -13.83 -11.69
C ILE A 174 0.45 -14.56 -12.60
N VAL A 175 0.21 -14.52 -13.90
CA VAL A 175 1.11 -15.10 -14.90
C VAL A 175 2.38 -14.23 -14.97
N ALA A 176 3.55 -14.87 -14.85
CA ALA A 176 4.81 -14.17 -15.11
C ALA A 176 4.83 -13.69 -16.58
N GLN A 177 4.91 -12.40 -16.77
CA GLN A 177 5.18 -11.80 -18.08
C GLN A 177 6.68 -11.89 -18.39
#